data_2dd0b1303a0d06ab9ef00c15ff28e9b9
#
_entry.id   2dd0b1303a0d06ab9ef00c15ff28e9b9
#
_cell.length_a   1.000
_cell.length_b   1.000
_cell.length_c   1.000
_cell.angle_alpha   90.00
_cell.angle_beta   90.00
_cell.angle_gamma   90.00
#
_symmetry.space_group_name_H-M   'P 1'
#
loop_
_entity.id
_entity.type
_entity.pdbx_description
1 polymer ?
#
loop_
_entity_poly.entity_id
_entity_poly.type
_entity_poly.pdbx_seq_one_letter_code
_entity_poly.pdbx_strand_id
1 'polypeptide(L)' 'MNTTYNIPVWKKYTLCIEEAAAYFRIGEHKLRNLINENKNADYLLWNGNRVQIKRVKFEKYVDTLEAI' A
#
# COMPACT_ATOMS: atom_id res chain seq x y z
N MET A 1 -7.72 12.09 -20.32
CA MET A 1 -7.83 12.33 -19.67
C MET A 1 -7.94 12.56 -18.66
N ASN A 2 -8.07 12.76 -18.54
CA ASN A 2 -8.16 13.07 -17.59
C ASN A 2 -8.66 12.93 -16.56
N THR A 3 -8.20 12.28 -16.39
CA THR A 3 -9.01 12.26 -15.59
C THR A 3 -9.09 13.25 -14.63
N THR A 4 -10.01 13.40 -14.10
CA THR A 4 -10.36 14.46 -13.33
C THR A 4 -10.34 14.22 -11.89
N TYR A 5 -9.98 13.04 -11.48
CA TYR A 5 -10.05 12.68 -10.07
C TYR A 5 -8.66 12.72 -9.47
N ASN A 6 -8.25 13.90 -9.03
CA ASN A 6 -6.98 14.04 -8.33
C ASN A 6 -7.21 13.93 -6.84
N ILE A 7 -7.34 12.71 -6.36
CA ILE A 7 -7.52 12.46 -4.94
C ILE A 7 -6.15 12.43 -4.27
N PRO A 8 -5.91 13.25 -3.25
CA PRO A 8 -4.64 13.17 -2.53
C PRO A 8 -4.40 11.79 -1.96
N VAL A 9 -3.16 11.37 -1.93
CA VAL A 9 -2.79 10.04 -1.48
C VAL A 9 -3.36 9.74 -0.09
N TRP A 10 -3.32 10.71 0.82
CA TRP A 10 -3.79 10.50 2.19
C TRP A 10 -5.31 10.37 2.30
N LYS A 11 -6.02 10.58 1.20
CA LYS A 11 -7.48 10.40 1.16
C LYS A 11 -7.89 9.16 0.39
N LYS A 12 -6.95 8.48 -0.25
CA LYS A 12 -7.26 7.29 -1.04
C LYS A 12 -7.53 6.10 -0.13
N TYR A 13 -8.48 5.28 -0.52
CA TYR A 13 -8.77 4.06 0.20
C TYR A 13 -7.66 3.03 0.00
N THR A 14 -7.20 2.88 -1.24
CA THR A 14 -6.11 1.98 -1.57
C THR A 14 -5.01 2.75 -2.29
N LEU A 15 -3.79 2.24 -2.18
CA LEU A 15 -2.61 2.80 -2.81
C LEU A 15 -1.96 1.76 -3.69
N CYS A 16 -1.41 2.18 -4.83
CA CYS A 16 -0.51 1.30 -5.58
C CYS A 16 0.82 1.22 -4.82
N ILE A 17 1.70 0.33 -5.26
CA ILE A 17 2.95 0.11 -4.54
C ILE A 17 3.80 1.38 -4.51
N GLU A 18 3.89 2.10 -5.62
CA GLU A 18 4.69 3.32 -5.68
C GLU A 18 4.17 4.39 -4.72
N GLU A 19 2.84 4.53 -4.67
CA GLU A 19 2.23 5.49 -3.76
C GLU A 19 2.47 5.10 -2.30
N ALA A 20 2.33 3.82 -2.01
CA ALA A 20 2.52 3.32 -0.65
C ALA A 20 3.98 3.48 -0.22
N ALA A 21 4.91 3.19 -1.12
CA ALA A 21 6.33 3.35 -0.82
C ALA A 21 6.65 4.78 -0.42
N ALA A 22 6.10 5.74 -1.17
CA ALA A 22 6.31 7.16 -0.86
C ALA A 22 5.61 7.58 0.42
N TYR A 23 4.35 7.16 0.58
CA TYR A 23 3.53 7.58 1.72
C TYR A 23 4.09 7.04 3.04
N PHE A 24 4.50 5.78 3.05
CA PHE A 24 5.00 5.12 4.25
C PHE A 24 6.51 5.23 4.39
N ARG A 25 7.19 5.77 3.39
CA ARG A 25 8.63 5.92 3.36
C ARG A 25 9.35 4.58 3.49
N ILE A 26 8.84 3.60 2.76
CA ILE A 26 9.42 2.27 2.67
C ILE A 26 9.90 2.08 1.25
N GLY A 27 11.09 1.53 1.06
CA GLY A 27 11.59 1.27 -0.29
C GLY A 27 10.66 0.35 -1.04
N GLU A 28 10.46 0.61 -2.34
CA GLU A 28 9.56 -0.18 -3.18
C GLU A 28 9.93 -1.65 -3.15
N HIS A 29 11.21 -1.93 -3.25
CA HIS A 29 11.70 -3.31 -3.28
C HIS A 29 11.36 -4.04 -1.98
N LYS A 30 11.59 -3.38 -0.86
CA LYS A 30 11.26 -3.95 0.44
C LYS A 30 9.75 -4.17 0.57
N LEU A 31 8.96 -3.22 0.07
CA LEU A 31 7.51 -3.33 0.13
C LEU A 31 7.02 -4.49 -0.72
N ARG A 32 7.59 -4.68 -1.92
CA ARG A 32 7.24 -5.81 -2.77
C ARG A 32 7.58 -7.15 -2.11
N ASN A 33 8.71 -7.22 -1.43
CA ASN A 33 9.10 -8.43 -0.71
C ASN A 33 8.12 -8.71 0.43
N LEU A 34 7.73 -7.68 1.16
CA LEU A 34 6.77 -7.82 2.26
C LEU A 34 5.44 -8.38 1.74
N ILE A 35 4.97 -7.85 0.62
CA ILE A 35 3.72 -8.31 0.01
C ILE A 35 3.84 -9.77 -0.43
N ASN A 36 4.97 -10.13 -1.05
CA ASN A 36 5.18 -11.50 -1.51
C ASN A 36 5.23 -12.50 -0.36
N GLU A 37 5.71 -12.07 0.79
CA GLU A 37 5.77 -12.92 1.97
C GLU A 37 4.45 -13.00 2.73
N ASN A 38 3.52 -12.09 2.44
CA ASN A 38 2.27 -11.97 3.18
C ASN A 38 1.08 -11.78 2.25
N LYS A 39 0.95 -12.64 1.26
CA LYS A 39 -0.04 -12.44 0.19
C LYS A 39 -1.49 -12.44 0.68
N ASN A 40 -1.74 -13.02 1.85
CA ASN A 40 -3.09 -13.07 2.42
C ASN A 40 -3.33 -12.03 3.51
N ALA A 41 -2.44 -11.04 3.62
CA ALA A 41 -2.59 -10.01 4.64
C ALA A 41 -3.86 -9.21 4.39
N ASP A 42 -4.51 -8.77 5.47
CA ASP A 42 -5.77 -8.06 5.38
C ASP A 42 -5.64 -6.64 4.81
N TYR A 43 -4.43 -6.11 4.79
CA TYR A 43 -4.18 -4.79 4.21
C TYR A 43 -4.01 -4.83 2.69
N LEU A 44 -4.08 -6.01 2.08
CA LEU A 44 -3.93 -6.16 0.63
C LEU A 44 -5.27 -6.33 -0.03
N LEU A 45 -5.41 -5.75 -1.20
CA LEU A 45 -6.57 -5.94 -2.06
C LEU A 45 -6.06 -6.41 -3.41
N TRP A 46 -6.42 -7.63 -3.79
CA TRP A 46 -6.00 -8.20 -5.05
C TRP A 46 -7.08 -8.02 -6.10
N ASN A 47 -6.67 -7.54 -7.27
CA ASN A 47 -7.54 -7.46 -8.43
C ASN A 47 -6.85 -8.25 -9.54
N GLY A 48 -7.15 -9.54 -9.62
CA GLY A 48 -6.40 -10.44 -10.47
C GLY A 48 -4.97 -10.57 -9.94
N ASN A 49 -3.99 -10.27 -10.79
CA ASN A 49 -2.58 -10.28 -10.37
C ASN A 49 -2.13 -8.93 -9.86
N ARG A 50 -3.00 -7.93 -9.85
CA ARG A 50 -2.62 -6.59 -9.40
C ARG A 50 -2.95 -6.44 -7.94
N VAL A 51 -2.03 -5.83 -7.20
CA VAL A 51 -2.21 -5.65 -5.77
C VAL A 51 -2.32 -4.17 -5.46
N GLN A 52 -3.21 -3.84 -4.54
CA GLN A 52 -3.31 -2.51 -3.96
C GLN A 52 -3.22 -2.66 -2.45
N ILE A 53 -2.80 -1.61 -1.79
CA ILE A 53 -2.60 -1.62 -0.34
C ILE A 53 -3.69 -0.77 0.27
N LYS A 54 -4.46 -1.34 1.18
CA LYS A 54 -5.50 -0.61 1.92
C LYS A 54 -4.79 0.30 2.92
N ARG A 55 -4.85 1.60 2.64
CA ARG A 55 -4.02 2.58 3.35
C ARG A 55 -4.20 2.53 4.86
N VAL A 56 -5.43 2.58 5.32
CA VAL A 56 -5.69 2.64 6.77
C VAL A 56 -5.28 1.34 7.46
N LYS A 57 -5.57 0.21 6.84
CA LYS A 57 -5.19 -1.08 7.42
C LYS A 57 -3.67 -1.24 7.45
N PHE A 58 -2.99 -0.79 6.43
CA PHE A 58 -1.53 -0.85 6.42
C PHE A 58 -0.93 0.10 7.44
N GLU A 59 -1.55 1.27 7.65
CA GLU A 59 -1.14 2.18 8.72
C GLU A 59 -1.16 1.47 10.07
N LYS A 60 -2.25 0.74 10.34
CA LYS A 60 -2.37 0.01 11.60
C LYS A 60 -1.30 -1.07 11.74
N TYR A 61 -1.01 -1.75 10.64
CA TYR A 61 0.03 -2.76 10.64
C TYR A 61 1.40 -2.15 10.94
N VAL A 62 1.73 -1.07 10.24
CA VAL A 62 3.02 -0.40 10.44
C VAL A 62 3.15 0.14 11.87
N ASP A 63 2.04 0.59 12.45
CA ASP A 63 2.03 1.10 13.83
C ASP A 63 2.43 0.03 14.85
N THR A 64 2.31 -1.25 14.48
CA THR A 64 2.70 -2.34 15.39
C THR A 64 4.19 -2.67 15.28
N LEU A 65 4.88 -2.11 14.30
CA LEU A 65 6.27 -2.45 14.04
C LEU A 65 7.19 -1.43 14.69
N GLU A 66 8.34 -1.90 15.18
CA GLU A 66 9.40 -1.01 15.63
C GLU A 66 10.36 -0.71 14.49
N ALA A 67 10.45 -1.61 13.54
CA ALA A 67 11.32 -1.46 12.38
C ALA A 67 10.75 -2.24 11.21
N ILE A 68 11.14 -1.86 10.02
CA ILE A 68 10.68 -2.56 8.84
C ILE A 68 11.80 -2.71 7.81
#